data_48bcaeeeffee88a47625e54758702376
#
_entry.id   48bcaeeeffee88a47625e54758702376
#
_cell.length_a   1.000
_cell.length_b   1.000
_cell.length_c   1.000
_cell.angle_alpha   90.00
_cell.angle_beta   90.00
_cell.angle_gamma   90.00
#
_symmetry.space_group_name_H-M   'P 1'
#
loop_
_entity.id
_entity.type
_entity.pdbx_description
1 polymer ?
#
loop_
_entity_poly.entity_id
_entity_poly.type
_entity_poly.pdbx_seq_one_letter_code
_entity_poly.pdbx_strand_id
1 'polypeptide(L)'
;RARLLMNMPVINKRIKEKVREFVLRKFGERPYEVVVGGAPLNKEIENFFISIGFPIAMGYGTTETAPLITFAHQDNYVAGSCGVAVKHMEVKVLSDDPENVAGELVCRGINVMKGYYKNQEATDAVIDKDGWFHTGDLATMDANGHFFVRGRSKNMLLGPNGQNIYPEEIEDKLNSMAMVNESIVIQSDDKLVALVHPDMEEVNNLGFTDEDLENIMEQNRKELNMQIPSFAKVSRIKLHNQEFEKTAKKSIKRYLYQNAI
;
A
#
# COMPACT_ATOMS: atom_id res chain seq x y z
N ARG A 1 21.71 -17.38 2.38
CA ARG A 1 22.25 -18.27 1.30
C ARG A 1 21.40 -18.21 0.02
N ALA A 2 20.08 -18.17 0.08
CA ALA A 2 19.21 -18.03 -1.11
C ALA A 2 19.47 -16.73 -1.89
N ARG A 3 19.64 -15.59 -1.21
CA ARG A 3 19.91 -14.27 -1.83
C ARG A 3 21.24 -14.26 -2.62
N LEU A 4 22.26 -15.02 -2.18
CA LEU A 4 23.55 -15.10 -2.87
C LEU A 4 23.50 -15.94 -4.16
N LEU A 5 22.68 -17.00 -4.17
CA LEU A 5 22.48 -17.88 -5.34
C LEU A 5 21.63 -17.20 -6.42
N MET A 6 20.75 -16.27 -6.03
CA MET A 6 19.91 -15.52 -6.96
C MET A 6 20.68 -14.49 -7.81
N ASN A 7 21.91 -14.14 -7.44
CA ASN A 7 22.74 -13.16 -8.15
C ASN A 7 23.72 -13.77 -9.18
N MET A 8 23.73 -15.10 -9.37
CA MET A 8 24.59 -15.76 -10.35
C MET A 8 23.85 -15.97 -11.69
N PRO A 9 24.32 -15.44 -12.84
CA PRO A 9 23.48 -15.25 -14.04
C PRO A 9 22.91 -16.54 -14.66
N VAL A 10 23.61 -17.66 -14.64
CA VAL A 10 23.13 -18.92 -15.27
C VAL A 10 22.37 -19.82 -14.28
N ILE A 11 22.79 -19.87 -13.03
CA ILE A 11 22.10 -20.62 -11.95
C ILE A 11 20.79 -19.90 -11.60
N ASN A 12 20.79 -18.58 -11.72
CA ASN A 12 19.67 -17.70 -11.44
C ASN A 12 18.42 -18.03 -12.29
N LYS A 13 18.56 -18.24 -13.61
CA LYS A 13 17.40 -18.49 -14.49
C LYS A 13 16.64 -19.77 -14.12
N ARG A 14 17.35 -20.89 -13.96
CA ARG A 14 16.74 -22.19 -13.60
C ARG A 14 16.12 -22.19 -12.20
N ILE A 15 16.77 -21.49 -11.24
CA ILE A 15 16.22 -21.37 -9.89
C ILE A 15 14.94 -20.53 -9.91
N LYS A 16 14.96 -19.38 -10.60
CA LYS A 16 13.78 -18.52 -10.75
C LYS A 16 12.62 -19.25 -11.43
N GLU A 17 12.87 -20.02 -12.48
CA GLU A 17 11.86 -20.83 -13.15
C GLU A 17 11.24 -21.86 -12.19
N LYS A 18 12.04 -22.60 -11.41
CA LYS A 18 11.54 -23.57 -10.43
C LYS A 18 10.75 -22.89 -9.31
N VAL A 19 11.23 -21.75 -8.81
CA VAL A 19 10.51 -20.96 -7.79
C VAL A 19 9.18 -20.45 -8.36
N ARG A 20 9.18 -19.91 -9.58
CA ARG A 20 7.97 -19.48 -10.29
C ARG A 20 6.97 -20.63 -10.42
N GLU A 21 7.40 -21.79 -10.90
CA GLU A 21 6.54 -22.98 -11.03
C GLU A 21 5.95 -23.42 -9.68
N PHE A 22 6.77 -23.42 -8.63
CA PHE A 22 6.32 -23.75 -7.28
C PHE A 22 5.24 -22.80 -6.79
N VAL A 23 5.45 -21.49 -6.99
CA VAL A 23 4.47 -20.47 -6.60
C VAL A 23 3.22 -20.56 -7.45
N LEU A 24 3.33 -20.71 -8.79
CA LEU A 24 2.19 -20.84 -9.71
C LEU A 24 1.27 -22.01 -9.34
N ARG A 25 1.82 -23.15 -8.90
CA ARG A 25 1.01 -24.29 -8.44
C ARG A 25 0.09 -23.98 -7.27
N LYS A 26 0.38 -22.93 -6.49
CA LYS A 26 -0.52 -22.46 -5.40
C LYS A 26 -1.75 -21.72 -5.92
N PHE A 27 -1.66 -21.16 -7.13
CA PHE A 27 -2.74 -20.42 -7.81
C PHE A 27 -3.44 -21.24 -8.91
N GLY A 28 -3.12 -22.52 -9.02
CA GLY A 28 -3.57 -23.41 -10.10
C GLY A 28 -2.38 -23.81 -10.99
N GLU A 29 -2.59 -24.81 -11.84
CA GLU A 29 -1.46 -25.38 -12.63
C GLU A 29 -0.93 -24.39 -13.69
N ARG A 30 -1.80 -23.54 -14.26
CA ARG A 30 -1.45 -22.64 -15.38
C ARG A 30 -2.23 -21.32 -15.31
N PRO A 31 -2.11 -20.51 -14.26
CA PRO A 31 -2.76 -19.20 -14.26
C PRO A 31 -2.13 -18.35 -15.37
N TYR A 32 -3.00 -17.77 -16.21
CA TYR A 32 -2.56 -16.82 -17.23
C TYR A 32 -2.09 -15.52 -16.61
N GLU A 33 -2.82 -15.06 -15.61
CA GLU A 33 -2.58 -13.80 -14.90
C GLU A 33 -3.15 -13.88 -13.48
N VAL A 34 -2.45 -13.28 -12.53
CA VAL A 34 -2.92 -13.15 -11.14
C VAL A 34 -3.13 -11.67 -10.83
N VAL A 35 -4.38 -11.27 -10.73
CA VAL A 35 -4.74 -9.87 -10.48
C VAL A 35 -4.76 -9.60 -8.97
N VAL A 36 -4.00 -8.62 -8.55
CA VAL A 36 -3.98 -8.09 -7.19
C VAL A 36 -4.71 -6.75 -7.15
N GLY A 37 -5.60 -6.58 -6.18
CA GLY A 37 -6.35 -5.35 -6.01
C GLY A 37 -7.02 -5.28 -4.64
N GLY A 38 -7.57 -4.09 -4.32
CA GLY A 38 -8.28 -3.86 -3.05
C GLY A 38 -7.37 -3.45 -1.87
N ALA A 39 -6.07 -3.72 -1.95
CA ALA A 39 -5.05 -3.23 -1.02
C ALA A 39 -3.71 -3.07 -1.75
N PRO A 40 -2.80 -2.20 -1.28
CA PRO A 40 -1.45 -2.14 -1.79
C PRO A 40 -0.74 -3.48 -1.63
N LEU A 41 0.02 -3.88 -2.65
CA LEU A 41 0.92 -5.02 -2.52
C LEU A 41 2.24 -4.55 -1.92
N ASN A 42 2.72 -5.30 -0.92
CA ASN A 42 4.02 -5.02 -0.33
C ASN A 42 5.12 -5.00 -1.41
N LYS A 43 5.94 -3.96 -1.38
CA LYS A 43 6.94 -3.68 -2.41
C LYS A 43 8.03 -4.76 -2.55
N GLU A 44 8.41 -5.41 -1.45
CA GLU A 44 9.37 -6.51 -1.50
C GLU A 44 8.78 -7.75 -2.17
N ILE A 45 7.52 -8.06 -1.85
CA ILE A 45 6.75 -9.16 -2.47
C ILE A 45 6.55 -8.89 -3.95
N GLU A 46 6.17 -7.66 -4.31
CA GLU A 46 6.03 -7.23 -5.70
C GLU A 46 7.33 -7.44 -6.49
N ASN A 47 8.44 -6.90 -5.98
CA ASN A 47 9.76 -7.05 -6.58
C ASN A 47 10.17 -8.52 -6.69
N PHE A 48 9.84 -9.34 -5.71
CA PHE A 48 10.08 -10.78 -5.77
C PHE A 48 9.30 -11.42 -6.92
N PHE A 49 7.99 -11.16 -7.04
CA PHE A 49 7.17 -11.71 -8.13
C PHE A 49 7.68 -11.27 -9.51
N ILE A 50 7.99 -9.98 -9.67
CA ILE A 50 8.60 -9.47 -10.91
C ILE A 50 9.91 -10.20 -11.19
N SER A 51 10.77 -10.39 -10.18
CA SER A 51 12.09 -10.99 -10.34
C SER A 51 12.07 -12.43 -10.83
N ILE A 52 11.03 -13.19 -10.49
CA ILE A 52 10.82 -14.58 -10.93
C ILE A 52 9.96 -14.70 -12.19
N GLY A 53 9.49 -13.57 -12.75
CA GLY A 53 8.59 -13.55 -13.91
C GLY A 53 7.21 -14.13 -13.60
N PHE A 54 6.69 -13.92 -12.39
CA PHE A 54 5.33 -14.31 -12.02
C PHE A 54 4.33 -13.41 -12.75
N PRO A 55 3.22 -13.96 -13.32
CA PRO A 55 2.27 -13.19 -14.13
C PRO A 55 1.36 -12.33 -13.26
N ILE A 56 1.94 -11.30 -12.66
CA ILE A 56 1.20 -10.36 -11.79
C ILE A 56 0.57 -9.24 -12.61
N ALA A 57 -0.67 -8.92 -12.31
CA ALA A 57 -1.39 -7.75 -12.77
C ALA A 57 -1.91 -6.97 -11.56
N MET A 58 -2.05 -5.66 -11.71
CA MET A 58 -2.53 -4.79 -10.64
C MET A 58 -3.79 -4.05 -11.08
N GLY A 59 -4.79 -4.00 -10.20
CA GLY A 59 -6.00 -3.23 -10.41
C GLY A 59 -6.30 -2.34 -9.21
N TYR A 60 -6.72 -1.10 -9.49
CA TYR A 60 -7.22 -0.19 -8.47
C TYR A 60 -8.65 0.22 -8.78
N GLY A 61 -9.42 0.36 -7.73
CA GLY A 61 -10.79 0.84 -7.80
C GLY A 61 -11.54 0.71 -6.49
N THR A 62 -12.82 1.06 -6.56
CA THR A 62 -13.69 1.12 -5.40
C THR A 62 -15.00 0.38 -5.66
N THR A 63 -15.77 0.10 -4.62
CA THR A 63 -17.11 -0.48 -4.77
C THR A 63 -18.01 0.41 -5.64
N GLU A 64 -17.83 1.71 -5.50
CA GLU A 64 -18.57 2.76 -6.21
C GLU A 64 -18.27 2.80 -7.73
N THR A 65 -17.25 2.06 -8.18
CA THR A 65 -16.82 2.02 -9.59
C THR A 65 -16.89 0.63 -10.21
N ALA A 66 -17.54 -0.34 -9.58
CA ALA A 66 -17.95 -1.67 -10.05
C ALA A 66 -16.86 -2.61 -10.65
N PRO A 67 -15.71 -2.86 -10.07
CA PRO A 67 -14.94 -2.08 -9.09
C PRO A 67 -13.78 -1.29 -9.70
N LEU A 68 -13.41 -1.47 -11.00
CA LEU A 68 -12.13 -1.04 -11.58
C LEU A 68 -12.16 0.40 -12.10
N ILE A 69 -11.13 1.16 -11.71
CA ILE A 69 -10.79 2.49 -12.25
C ILE A 69 -9.56 2.39 -13.15
N THR A 70 -8.49 1.72 -12.66
CA THR A 70 -7.25 1.52 -13.41
C THR A 70 -6.84 0.05 -13.40
N PHE A 71 -6.06 -0.35 -14.40
CA PHE A 71 -5.57 -1.72 -14.53
C PHE A 71 -4.23 -1.76 -15.25
N ALA A 72 -3.32 -2.60 -14.77
CA ALA A 72 -2.07 -2.95 -15.44
C ALA A 72 -2.06 -4.44 -15.74
N HIS A 73 -2.09 -4.79 -17.02
CA HIS A 73 -1.88 -6.16 -17.47
C HIS A 73 -0.43 -6.59 -17.23
N GLN A 74 -0.19 -7.88 -16.97
CA GLN A 74 1.14 -8.41 -16.70
C GLN A 74 2.22 -7.99 -17.71
N ASP A 75 1.84 -7.85 -18.99
CA ASP A 75 2.78 -7.52 -20.08
C ASP A 75 3.22 -6.04 -20.05
N ASN A 76 2.42 -5.16 -19.44
CA ASN A 76 2.65 -3.72 -19.37
C ASN A 76 2.72 -3.23 -17.90
N TYR A 77 2.99 -4.13 -16.97
CA TYR A 77 3.02 -3.80 -15.57
C TYR A 77 4.26 -2.96 -15.22
N VAL A 78 4.02 -1.81 -14.63
CA VAL A 78 5.04 -0.93 -14.05
C VAL A 78 5.02 -1.08 -12.54
N ALA A 79 6.15 -1.46 -11.95
CA ALA A 79 6.26 -1.70 -10.51
C ALA A 79 5.78 -0.50 -9.67
N GLY A 80 4.96 -0.78 -8.68
CA GLY A 80 4.34 0.22 -7.79
C GLY A 80 3.16 0.96 -8.41
N SER A 81 2.83 0.75 -9.70
CA SER A 81 1.67 1.38 -10.33
C SER A 81 0.42 0.53 -10.18
N CYS A 82 -0.73 1.20 -10.24
CA CYS A 82 -2.03 0.56 -10.40
C CYS A 82 -2.48 0.51 -11.87
N GLY A 83 -1.55 0.73 -12.81
CA GLY A 83 -1.80 0.73 -14.24
C GLY A 83 -2.40 2.04 -14.76
N VAL A 84 -3.01 1.93 -15.93
CA VAL A 84 -3.65 3.04 -16.66
C VAL A 84 -5.17 2.97 -16.53
N ALA A 85 -5.87 4.07 -16.87
CA ALA A 85 -7.32 4.11 -16.86
C ALA A 85 -7.92 2.96 -17.71
N VAL A 86 -8.92 2.27 -17.16
CA VAL A 86 -9.61 1.23 -17.94
C VAL A 86 -10.49 1.86 -19.03
N LYS A 87 -10.79 1.07 -20.05
CA LYS A 87 -11.60 1.53 -21.18
C LYS A 87 -12.95 2.12 -20.70
N HIS A 88 -13.33 3.25 -21.29
CA HIS A 88 -14.54 4.02 -20.96
C HIS A 88 -14.53 4.72 -19.60
N MET A 89 -13.36 4.83 -18.97
CA MET A 89 -13.15 5.66 -17.80
C MET A 89 -12.26 6.86 -18.14
N GLU A 90 -12.66 8.02 -17.65
CA GLU A 90 -11.80 9.19 -17.55
C GLU A 90 -11.25 9.22 -16.12
N VAL A 91 -9.94 9.32 -15.98
CA VAL A 91 -9.26 9.34 -14.68
C VAL A 91 -8.25 10.46 -14.67
N LYS A 92 -8.19 11.23 -13.61
CA LYS A 92 -7.19 12.29 -13.43
C LYS A 92 -6.78 12.43 -11.97
N VAL A 93 -5.63 13.02 -11.77
CA VAL A 93 -5.12 13.46 -10.47
C VAL A 93 -5.35 14.96 -10.36
N LEU A 94 -5.99 15.42 -9.31
CA LEU A 94 -6.21 16.85 -9.04
C LEU A 94 -4.93 17.47 -8.48
N SER A 95 -3.99 17.75 -9.36
CA SER A 95 -2.70 18.37 -9.07
C SER A 95 -2.24 19.20 -10.27
N ASP A 96 -1.58 20.31 -10.01
CA ASP A 96 -0.93 21.12 -11.06
C ASP A 96 0.35 20.43 -11.61
N ASP A 97 0.94 19.52 -10.84
CA ASP A 97 2.09 18.70 -11.22
C ASP A 97 1.84 17.24 -10.78
N PRO A 98 1.02 16.47 -11.53
CA PRO A 98 0.62 15.13 -11.14
C PRO A 98 1.76 14.11 -11.12
N GLU A 99 2.89 14.39 -11.76
CA GLU A 99 4.07 13.53 -11.71
C GLU A 99 4.78 13.59 -10.34
N ASN A 100 4.88 14.78 -9.76
CA ASN A 100 5.69 15.02 -8.57
C ASN A 100 4.87 15.30 -7.31
N VAL A 101 3.66 15.87 -7.49
CA VAL A 101 2.79 16.29 -6.39
C VAL A 101 1.50 15.47 -6.42
N ALA A 102 1.32 14.63 -5.41
CA ALA A 102 0.10 13.84 -5.30
C ALA A 102 -1.12 14.73 -5.08
N GLY A 103 -2.18 14.43 -5.82
CA GLY A 103 -3.49 15.03 -5.69
C GLY A 103 -4.58 13.96 -5.56
N GLU A 104 -5.81 14.38 -5.30
CA GLU A 104 -6.92 13.44 -5.26
C GLU A 104 -7.14 12.80 -6.63
N LEU A 105 -7.24 11.46 -6.63
CA LEU A 105 -7.63 10.71 -7.81
C LEU A 105 -9.15 10.80 -7.98
N VAL A 106 -9.59 11.33 -9.10
CA VAL A 106 -11.00 11.41 -9.46
C VAL A 106 -11.26 10.70 -10.77
N CYS A 107 -12.44 10.14 -10.92
CA CYS A 107 -12.79 9.42 -12.13
C CYS A 107 -14.23 9.67 -12.57
N ARG A 108 -14.49 9.47 -13.85
CA ARG A 108 -15.80 9.56 -14.47
C ARG A 108 -15.94 8.47 -15.52
N GLY A 109 -17.09 7.80 -15.58
CA GLY A 109 -17.33 6.75 -16.57
C GLY A 109 -18.59 5.94 -16.30
N ILE A 110 -18.83 4.97 -17.19
CA ILE A 110 -20.07 4.17 -17.20
C ILE A 110 -20.21 3.24 -16.00
N ASN A 111 -19.12 2.92 -15.33
CA ASN A 111 -19.08 2.03 -14.15
C ASN A 111 -19.13 2.79 -12.81
N VAL A 112 -19.16 4.13 -12.82
CA VAL A 112 -19.41 4.91 -11.61
C VAL A 112 -20.86 4.71 -11.17
N MET A 113 -21.07 4.47 -9.88
CA MET A 113 -22.38 4.29 -9.27
C MET A 113 -23.29 5.50 -9.54
N LYS A 114 -24.60 5.29 -9.49
CA LYS A 114 -25.58 6.37 -9.56
C LYS A 114 -25.68 7.17 -8.24
N GLY A 115 -25.24 6.58 -7.14
CA GLY A 115 -25.27 7.18 -5.81
C GLY A 115 -25.50 6.15 -4.70
N TYR A 116 -25.42 6.60 -3.47
CA TYR A 116 -25.74 5.78 -2.30
C TYR A 116 -27.25 5.66 -2.10
N TYR A 117 -27.70 4.46 -1.82
CA TYR A 117 -29.14 4.18 -1.68
C TYR A 117 -29.77 4.99 -0.54
N LYS A 118 -30.78 5.78 -0.89
CA LYS A 118 -31.53 6.69 0.03
C LYS A 118 -30.63 7.64 0.83
N ASN A 119 -29.47 8.02 0.28
CA ASN A 119 -28.53 8.94 0.92
C ASN A 119 -27.96 9.94 -0.10
N GLN A 120 -28.78 10.95 -0.44
CA GLN A 120 -28.39 11.95 -1.43
C GLN A 120 -27.23 12.82 -0.93
N GLU A 121 -27.22 13.17 0.36
CA GLU A 121 -26.15 13.97 0.97
C GLU A 121 -24.78 13.29 0.81
N ALA A 122 -24.68 12.00 1.13
CA ALA A 122 -23.45 11.25 0.93
C ALA A 122 -23.08 11.09 -0.56
N THR A 123 -24.08 11.06 -1.45
CA THR A 123 -23.84 11.00 -2.90
C THR A 123 -23.25 12.31 -3.40
N ASP A 124 -23.85 13.44 -3.04
CA ASP A 124 -23.41 14.78 -3.43
C ASP A 124 -22.02 15.14 -2.86
N ALA A 125 -21.64 14.49 -1.74
CA ALA A 125 -20.33 14.66 -1.14
C ALA A 125 -19.20 13.96 -1.93
N VAL A 126 -19.52 13.00 -2.81
CA VAL A 126 -18.51 12.22 -3.55
C VAL A 126 -18.67 12.26 -5.07
N ILE A 127 -19.82 12.68 -5.59
CA ILE A 127 -20.03 12.88 -7.04
C ILE A 127 -20.34 14.34 -7.25
N ASP A 128 -19.46 15.04 -7.96
CA ASP A 128 -19.66 16.46 -8.26
C ASP A 128 -20.69 16.69 -9.38
N LYS A 129 -21.04 17.96 -9.60
CA LYS A 129 -22.03 18.37 -10.63
C LYS A 129 -21.62 18.04 -12.07
N ASP A 130 -20.34 17.81 -12.32
CA ASP A 130 -19.78 17.46 -13.63
C ASP A 130 -19.65 15.92 -13.79
N GLY A 131 -20.11 15.15 -12.79
CA GLY A 131 -20.14 13.69 -12.78
C GLY A 131 -18.80 13.04 -12.41
N TRP A 132 -17.85 13.79 -11.82
CA TRP A 132 -16.64 13.22 -11.31
C TRP A 132 -16.88 12.61 -9.93
N PHE A 133 -16.46 11.36 -9.79
CA PHE A 133 -16.42 10.66 -8.51
C PHE A 133 -15.08 10.92 -7.82
N HIS A 134 -15.15 11.48 -6.62
CA HIS A 134 -14.05 11.74 -5.72
C HIS A 134 -13.74 10.51 -4.88
N THR A 135 -12.60 9.87 -5.14
CA THR A 135 -12.26 8.59 -4.49
C THR A 135 -11.81 8.76 -3.04
N GLY A 136 -11.35 9.96 -2.67
CA GLY A 136 -10.67 10.22 -1.40
C GLY A 136 -9.28 9.57 -1.32
N ASP A 137 -8.76 9.02 -2.42
CA ASP A 137 -7.40 8.49 -2.52
C ASP A 137 -6.48 9.51 -3.18
N LEU A 138 -5.26 9.64 -2.67
CA LEU A 138 -4.22 10.49 -3.24
C LEU A 138 -3.33 9.66 -4.15
N ALA A 139 -3.01 10.19 -5.31
CA ALA A 139 -2.19 9.53 -6.31
C ALA A 139 -1.26 10.50 -7.03
N THR A 140 -0.22 9.95 -7.65
CA THR A 140 0.57 10.60 -8.71
C THR A 140 0.31 9.87 -10.03
N MET A 141 0.66 10.49 -11.15
CA MET A 141 0.52 9.91 -12.48
C MET A 141 1.76 10.24 -13.30
N ASP A 142 2.40 9.22 -13.89
CA ASP A 142 3.55 9.45 -14.76
C ASP A 142 3.16 9.96 -16.15
N ALA A 143 4.16 10.34 -16.95
CA ALA A 143 3.97 10.83 -18.31
C ALA A 143 3.31 9.82 -19.27
N ASN A 144 3.31 8.53 -18.92
CA ASN A 144 2.68 7.44 -19.68
C ASN A 144 1.26 7.13 -19.22
N GLY A 145 0.75 7.86 -18.20
CA GLY A 145 -0.59 7.67 -17.66
C GLY A 145 -0.73 6.53 -16.66
N HIS A 146 0.38 6.04 -16.08
CA HIS A 146 0.31 5.09 -14.97
C HIS A 146 0.03 5.82 -13.66
N PHE A 147 -0.91 5.31 -12.89
CA PHE A 147 -1.30 5.86 -11.59
C PHE A 147 -0.59 5.15 -10.44
N PHE A 148 -0.13 5.93 -9.46
CA PHE A 148 0.54 5.45 -8.25
C PHE A 148 -0.21 5.97 -7.04
N VAL A 149 -0.97 5.09 -6.37
CA VAL A 149 -1.71 5.46 -5.16
C VAL A 149 -0.73 5.64 -4.00
N ARG A 150 -0.87 6.75 -3.28
CA ARG A 150 0.00 7.16 -2.16
C ARG A 150 -0.63 6.91 -0.80
N GLY A 151 -1.96 7.01 -0.71
CA GLY A 151 -2.71 6.82 0.52
C GLY A 151 -4.07 7.50 0.48
N ARG A 152 -4.72 7.57 1.64
CA ARG A 152 -6.00 8.25 1.81
C ARG A 152 -5.83 9.72 2.15
N SER A 153 -6.62 10.61 1.54
CA SER A 153 -6.57 12.05 1.84
C SER A 153 -6.83 12.37 3.31
N LYS A 154 -7.78 11.66 3.94
CA LYS A 154 -8.10 11.83 5.37
C LYS A 154 -7.05 11.29 6.34
N ASN A 155 -6.11 10.47 5.86
CA ASN A 155 -5.03 9.91 6.67
C ASN A 155 -3.72 10.67 6.49
N MET A 156 -3.64 11.52 5.47
CA MET A 156 -2.46 12.34 5.21
C MET A 156 -2.15 13.22 6.42
N LEU A 157 -0.90 13.24 6.82
CA LEU A 157 -0.38 14.08 7.90
C LEU A 157 0.43 15.23 7.32
N LEU A 158 0.47 16.34 8.04
CA LEU A 158 1.30 17.48 7.65
C LEU A 158 2.59 17.47 8.47
N GLY A 159 3.71 17.48 7.77
CA GLY A 159 5.02 17.67 8.37
C GLY A 159 5.23 19.11 8.89
N PRO A 160 6.28 19.34 9.68
CA PRO A 160 6.54 20.64 10.33
C PRO A 160 6.62 21.83 9.38
N ASN A 161 6.99 21.60 8.12
CA ASN A 161 7.10 22.66 7.10
C ASN A 161 6.00 22.52 6.02
N GLY A 162 4.86 21.88 6.33
CA GLY A 162 3.74 21.72 5.41
C GLY A 162 3.92 20.63 4.35
N GLN A 163 4.93 19.76 4.48
CA GLN A 163 5.06 18.62 3.57
C GLN A 163 3.99 17.56 3.85
N ASN A 164 3.46 17.00 2.79
CA ASN A 164 2.54 15.88 2.88
C ASN A 164 3.29 14.61 3.31
N ILE A 165 2.80 13.96 4.36
CA ILE A 165 3.28 12.67 4.83
C ILE A 165 2.16 11.66 4.62
N TYR A 166 2.48 10.56 3.96
CA TYR A 166 1.58 9.45 3.68
C TYR A 166 1.88 8.31 4.66
N PRO A 167 1.11 8.15 5.75
CA PRO A 167 1.38 7.12 6.76
C PRO A 167 1.47 5.72 6.17
N GLU A 168 0.63 5.42 5.18
CA GLU A 168 0.57 4.12 4.53
C GLU A 168 1.91 3.73 3.87
N GLU A 169 2.65 4.70 3.30
CA GLU A 169 3.99 4.44 2.72
C GLU A 169 5.04 4.09 3.78
N ILE A 170 4.92 4.66 4.98
CA ILE A 170 5.81 4.36 6.10
C ILE A 170 5.46 3.00 6.70
N GLU A 171 4.16 2.73 6.86
CA GLU A 171 3.62 1.48 7.38
C GLU A 171 3.97 0.29 6.49
N ASP A 172 3.89 0.44 5.15
CA ASP A 172 4.28 -0.62 4.21
C ASP A 172 5.74 -1.05 4.41
N LYS A 173 6.63 -0.08 4.60
CA LYS A 173 8.05 -0.36 4.91
C LYS A 173 8.21 -1.03 6.27
N LEU A 174 7.53 -0.51 7.30
CA LEU A 174 7.61 -1.02 8.66
C LEU A 174 7.04 -2.44 8.76
N ASN A 175 5.94 -2.73 8.08
CA ASN A 175 5.33 -4.05 8.02
C ASN A 175 6.19 -5.12 7.31
N SER A 176 7.26 -4.69 6.61
CA SER A 176 8.26 -5.60 6.01
C SER A 176 9.44 -5.90 6.92
N MET A 177 9.50 -5.28 8.10
CA MET A 177 10.63 -5.41 9.04
C MET A 177 10.42 -6.58 10.02
N ALA A 178 11.51 -6.98 10.67
CA ALA A 178 11.52 -8.10 11.58
C ALA A 178 10.49 -7.94 12.72
N MET A 179 9.79 -9.00 13.05
CA MET A 179 8.80 -9.09 14.15
C MET A 179 7.63 -8.09 14.04
N VAL A 180 7.37 -7.51 12.88
CA VAL A 180 6.23 -6.62 12.65
C VAL A 180 5.13 -7.38 11.89
N ASN A 181 3.97 -7.56 12.52
CA ASN A 181 2.79 -8.10 11.88
C ASN A 181 1.96 -6.99 11.23
N GLU A 182 1.65 -5.94 11.99
CA GLU A 182 0.88 -4.79 11.51
C GLU A 182 1.34 -3.51 12.21
N SER A 183 1.22 -2.38 11.52
CA SER A 183 1.53 -1.09 12.10
C SER A 183 0.59 0.01 11.65
N ILE A 184 0.49 1.07 12.44
CA ILE A 184 -0.09 2.34 12.06
C ILE A 184 0.83 3.47 12.50
N VAL A 185 0.95 4.50 11.66
CA VAL A 185 1.69 5.72 11.96
C VAL A 185 0.71 6.84 12.23
N ILE A 186 0.85 7.47 13.38
CA ILE A 186 0.03 8.58 13.84
C ILE A 186 0.91 9.77 14.25
N GLN A 187 0.32 10.94 14.31
CA GLN A 187 1.00 12.14 14.78
C GLN A 187 0.59 12.46 16.22
N SER A 188 1.57 12.66 17.08
CA SER A 188 1.40 13.08 18.48
C SER A 188 2.45 14.14 18.79
N ASP A 189 2.04 15.30 19.33
CA ASP A 189 2.91 16.43 19.66
C ASP A 189 3.88 16.78 18.51
N ASP A 190 3.34 16.93 17.31
CA ASP A 190 4.09 17.21 16.06
C ASP A 190 5.15 16.16 15.68
N LYS A 191 5.14 15.00 16.30
CA LYS A 191 6.05 13.88 16.01
C LYS A 191 5.28 12.68 15.47
N LEU A 192 5.90 11.97 14.54
CA LEU A 192 5.37 10.69 14.09
C LEU A 192 5.73 9.60 15.09
N VAL A 193 4.71 8.82 15.45
CA VAL A 193 4.84 7.64 16.29
C VAL A 193 4.22 6.46 15.56
N ALA A 194 4.93 5.34 15.52
CA ALA A 194 4.38 4.09 15.01
C ALA A 194 3.87 3.24 16.17
N LEU A 195 2.62 2.79 16.08
CA LEU A 195 2.10 1.70 16.89
C LEU A 195 2.31 0.41 16.10
N VAL A 196 2.91 -0.59 16.71
CA VAL A 196 3.22 -1.87 16.08
C VAL A 196 2.59 -3.01 16.84
N HIS A 197 1.78 -3.81 16.17
CA HIS A 197 1.41 -5.13 16.65
C HIS A 197 2.46 -6.13 16.17
N PRO A 198 3.21 -6.78 17.09
CA PRO A 198 4.27 -7.69 16.72
C PRO A 198 3.74 -9.03 16.20
N ASP A 199 4.57 -9.73 15.42
CA ASP A 199 4.33 -11.12 15.05
C ASP A 199 4.60 -12.04 16.26
N MET A 200 3.58 -12.19 17.08
CA MET A 200 3.68 -12.97 18.33
C MET A 200 3.96 -14.45 18.07
N GLU A 201 3.59 -14.99 16.91
CA GLU A 201 3.90 -16.37 16.55
C GLU A 201 5.41 -16.51 16.32
N GLU A 202 6.03 -15.61 15.55
CA GLU A 202 7.47 -15.61 15.30
C GLU A 202 8.26 -15.29 16.58
N VAL A 203 7.82 -14.31 17.37
CA VAL A 203 8.42 -13.95 18.68
C VAL A 203 8.49 -15.15 19.61
N ASN A 204 7.37 -15.89 19.75
CA ASN A 204 7.30 -17.07 20.61
C ASN A 204 8.15 -18.22 20.06
N ASN A 205 8.14 -18.47 18.75
CA ASN A 205 8.93 -19.52 18.10
C ASN A 205 10.42 -19.34 18.28
N LEU A 206 10.90 -18.09 18.32
CA LEU A 206 12.31 -17.75 18.53
C LEU A 206 12.68 -17.57 20.00
N GLY A 207 11.71 -17.57 20.90
CA GLY A 207 11.93 -17.45 22.34
C GLY A 207 12.42 -16.05 22.77
N PHE A 208 12.03 -15.00 22.04
CA PHE A 208 12.40 -13.64 22.38
C PHE A 208 11.64 -13.14 23.59
N THR A 209 12.36 -12.36 24.42
CA THR A 209 11.80 -11.64 25.57
C THR A 209 11.21 -10.28 25.15
N ASP A 210 10.47 -9.64 26.04
CA ASP A 210 9.98 -8.28 25.81
C ASP A 210 11.13 -7.29 25.57
N GLU A 211 12.27 -7.45 26.27
CA GLU A 211 13.47 -6.63 26.08
C GLU A 211 14.09 -6.84 24.69
N ASP A 212 14.14 -8.09 24.22
CA ASP A 212 14.62 -8.39 22.86
C ASP A 212 13.73 -7.72 21.80
N LEU A 213 12.40 -7.80 22.02
CA LEU A 213 11.44 -7.19 21.11
C LEU A 213 11.54 -5.66 21.07
N GLU A 214 11.72 -5.01 22.23
CA GLU A 214 11.96 -3.56 22.30
C GLU A 214 13.25 -3.17 21.56
N ASN A 215 14.32 -3.93 21.70
CA ASN A 215 15.58 -3.72 21.01
C ASN A 215 15.42 -3.88 19.48
N ILE A 216 14.67 -4.89 19.02
CA ILE A 216 14.36 -5.10 17.61
C ILE A 216 13.56 -3.91 17.07
N MET A 217 12.54 -3.44 17.79
CA MET A 217 11.74 -2.28 17.37
C MET A 217 12.58 -0.99 17.26
N GLU A 218 13.51 -0.78 18.16
CA GLU A 218 14.42 0.38 18.06
C GLU A 218 15.38 0.25 16.86
N GLN A 219 15.83 -0.96 16.53
CA GLN A 219 16.60 -1.20 15.32
C GLN A 219 15.76 -0.97 14.06
N ASN A 220 14.53 -1.50 14.02
CA ASN A 220 13.57 -1.27 12.93
C ASN A 220 13.33 0.24 12.74
N ARG A 221 13.15 1.00 13.82
CA ARG A 221 12.98 2.45 13.75
C ARG A 221 14.18 3.16 13.10
N LYS A 222 15.39 2.79 13.47
CA LYS A 222 16.63 3.35 12.89
C LYS A 222 16.72 3.02 11.39
N GLU A 223 16.46 1.79 11.03
CA GLU A 223 16.51 1.31 9.66
C GLU A 223 15.41 1.95 8.79
N LEU A 224 14.18 2.04 9.29
CA LEU A 224 13.08 2.75 8.66
C LEU A 224 13.45 4.21 8.39
N ASN A 225 14.00 4.90 9.38
CA ASN A 225 14.38 6.31 9.29
C ASN A 225 15.54 6.59 8.31
N MET A 226 16.28 5.58 7.88
CA MET A 226 17.25 5.68 6.78
C MET A 226 16.60 5.58 5.40
N GLN A 227 15.38 5.01 5.32
CA GLN A 227 14.66 4.73 4.08
C GLN A 227 13.56 5.74 3.75
N ILE A 228 13.26 6.66 4.66
CA ILE A 228 12.20 7.66 4.50
C ILE A 228 12.76 9.09 4.56
N PRO A 229 12.05 10.08 3.98
CA PRO A 229 12.46 11.47 4.02
C PRO A 229 12.66 12.00 5.45
N SER A 230 13.56 12.97 5.61
CA SER A 230 13.90 13.53 6.93
C SER A 230 12.72 14.14 7.68
N PHE A 231 11.75 14.71 6.95
CA PHE A 231 10.55 15.31 7.53
C PHE A 231 9.49 14.27 7.96
N ALA A 232 9.62 13.01 7.50
CA ALA A 232 8.70 11.91 7.81
C ALA A 232 9.28 10.91 8.83
N LYS A 233 10.35 11.26 9.52
CA LYS A 233 11.02 10.35 10.48
C LYS A 233 10.11 10.00 11.65
N VAL A 234 10.06 8.71 11.95
CA VAL A 234 9.36 8.15 13.10
C VAL A 234 10.22 8.38 14.36
N SER A 235 9.66 9.09 15.34
CA SER A 235 10.36 9.44 16.59
C SER A 235 10.51 8.24 17.52
N ARG A 236 9.48 7.39 17.57
CA ARG A 236 9.48 6.14 18.38
C ARG A 236 8.54 5.11 17.78
N ILE A 237 8.81 3.84 18.06
CA ILE A 237 7.88 2.74 17.91
C ILE A 237 7.34 2.37 19.28
N LYS A 238 6.03 2.19 19.41
CA LYS A 238 5.34 1.72 20.61
C LYS A 238 4.67 0.40 20.30
N LEU A 239 4.92 -0.61 21.12
CA LEU A 239 4.26 -1.90 21.00
C LEU A 239 2.78 -1.79 21.36
N HIS A 240 1.95 -2.43 20.56
CA HIS A 240 0.53 -2.60 20.77
C HIS A 240 0.22 -4.10 20.88
N ASN A 241 -0.01 -4.58 22.10
CA ASN A 241 -0.07 -6.00 22.39
C ASN A 241 -1.33 -6.71 21.87
N GLN A 242 -2.33 -5.95 21.43
CA GLN A 242 -3.58 -6.49 20.87
C GLN A 242 -3.59 -6.29 19.36
N GLU A 243 -4.30 -7.14 18.63
CA GLU A 243 -4.58 -6.89 17.22
C GLU A 243 -5.36 -5.59 17.05
N PHE A 244 -5.05 -4.85 15.99
CA PHE A 244 -5.81 -3.65 15.66
C PHE A 244 -7.25 -4.00 15.26
N GLU A 245 -8.21 -3.20 15.71
CA GLU A 245 -9.58 -3.31 15.20
C GLU A 245 -9.64 -2.97 13.70
N LYS A 246 -10.31 -3.82 12.95
CA LYS A 246 -10.39 -3.74 11.50
C LYS A 246 -11.82 -3.57 11.00
N THR A 247 -11.94 -2.97 9.84
CA THR A 247 -13.18 -2.96 9.06
C THR A 247 -13.43 -4.35 8.46
N ALA A 248 -14.62 -4.57 7.88
CA ALA A 248 -14.93 -5.80 7.12
C ALA A 248 -13.95 -6.05 5.96
N LYS A 249 -13.30 -5.01 5.44
CA LYS A 249 -12.25 -5.08 4.39
C LYS A 249 -10.84 -5.31 4.98
N LYS A 250 -10.72 -5.63 6.26
CA LYS A 250 -9.46 -5.83 7.00
C LYS A 250 -8.54 -4.60 7.08
N SER A 251 -9.04 -3.40 6.80
CA SER A 251 -8.29 -2.16 7.03
C SER A 251 -8.40 -1.75 8.50
N ILE A 252 -7.30 -1.33 9.10
CA ILE A 252 -7.26 -0.88 10.50
C ILE A 252 -8.14 0.36 10.67
N LYS A 253 -8.98 0.38 11.71
CA LYS A 253 -9.81 1.52 12.10
C LYS A 253 -8.97 2.59 12.78
N ARG A 254 -8.17 3.29 12.01
CA ARG A 254 -7.15 4.25 12.42
C ARG A 254 -7.65 5.29 13.43
N TYR A 255 -8.91 5.74 13.28
CA TYR A 255 -9.52 6.74 14.15
C TYR A 255 -9.61 6.32 15.64
N LEU A 256 -9.57 5.01 15.94
CA LEU A 256 -9.58 4.52 17.32
C LEU A 256 -8.24 4.73 18.03
N TYR A 257 -7.17 4.96 17.30
CA TYR A 257 -5.82 5.00 17.83
C TYR A 257 -5.16 6.39 17.79
N GLN A 258 -5.84 7.39 17.27
CA GLN A 258 -5.31 8.78 17.17
C GLN A 258 -4.92 9.38 18.51
N ASN A 259 -5.56 8.93 19.61
CA ASN A 259 -5.28 9.39 20.99
C ASN A 259 -4.65 8.29 21.85
N ALA A 260 -4.05 7.24 21.27
CA ALA A 260 -3.54 6.09 22.01
C ALA A 260 -2.10 6.29 22.55
N ILE A 261 -1.58 7.50 22.53
CA ILE A 261 -0.20 7.82 22.92
C ILE A 261 -0.18 8.82 24.06
#